data_93e64123f1509769398a5ca70ebdc4c8
#
_entry.id   93e64123f1509769398a5ca70ebdc4c8
#
_cell.length_a   1.000
_cell.length_b   1.000
_cell.length_c   1.000
_cell.angle_alpha   90.00
_cell.angle_beta   90.00
_cell.angle_gamma   90.00
#
_symmetry.space_group_name_H-M   'P 1'
#
loop_
_entity.id
_entity.type
_entity.pdbx_description
1 polymer ?
#
loop_
_entity_poly.entity_id
_entity_poly.type
_entity_poly.pdbx_seq_one_letter_code
_entity_poly.pdbx_strand_id
1 'polypeptide(L)'
;GAQSVGRTGGRLPMTIVGAQNPVPVRYVVPVPSAQVKSAVLLAGLNAPGQTVVIEKEATRDHTERMLAGFGADITVEDTNEGRVITLTGQPELKPQTIVVPRDPSSAAFPVCAALITEGSDVLVPNIGLNPTRAGLFTTLREMGADLTFENERVEGGEPVADLRARYSPKMEGIEVPPERAASMIDEYPILSV
;
A
#
# COMPACT_ATOMS: atom_id res chain seq x y z
N GLY A 1 12.96 -13.37 -20.93
CA GLY A 1 14.16 -14.15 -20.91
C GLY A 1 14.40 -14.99 -19.65
N ALA A 2 13.69 -14.77 -18.54
CA ALA A 2 13.81 -15.62 -17.35
C ALA A 2 13.21 -17.02 -17.62
N GLN A 3 13.79 -18.02 -16.99
CA GLN A 3 13.31 -19.41 -17.05
C GLN A 3 12.83 -19.85 -15.66
N SER A 4 11.83 -20.70 -15.62
CA SER A 4 11.36 -21.31 -14.37
C SER A 4 11.41 -22.82 -14.45
N VAL A 5 11.89 -23.47 -13.39
CA VAL A 5 11.89 -24.90 -13.20
C VAL A 5 11.10 -25.22 -11.95
N GLY A 6 10.01 -25.95 -12.11
CA GLY A 6 9.11 -26.27 -11.00
C GLY A 6 8.51 -27.66 -11.18
N ARG A 7 7.63 -28.03 -10.25
CA ARG A 7 6.87 -29.27 -10.33
C ARG A 7 5.85 -29.20 -11.48
N THR A 8 5.42 -30.36 -11.97
CA THR A 8 4.38 -30.47 -12.98
C THR A 8 3.17 -29.60 -12.69
N GLY A 9 2.73 -28.80 -13.67
CA GLY A 9 1.62 -27.86 -13.54
C GLY A 9 1.98 -26.53 -12.85
N GLY A 10 3.28 -26.14 -12.83
CA GLY A 10 3.72 -24.84 -12.26
C GLY A 10 3.61 -24.74 -10.74
N ARG A 11 3.65 -25.88 -10.05
CA ARG A 11 3.52 -25.93 -8.59
C ARG A 11 4.85 -25.71 -7.88
N LEU A 12 4.78 -25.16 -6.68
CA LEU A 12 5.93 -25.02 -5.78
C LEU A 12 6.43 -26.38 -5.25
N PRO A 13 7.73 -26.49 -4.93
CA PRO A 13 8.77 -25.47 -5.04
C PRO A 13 9.15 -25.16 -6.48
N MET A 14 9.58 -23.89 -6.73
CA MET A 14 9.97 -23.41 -8.04
C MET A 14 11.32 -22.70 -7.96
N THR A 15 12.18 -22.93 -8.94
CA THR A 15 13.42 -22.18 -9.14
C THR A 15 13.25 -21.22 -10.31
N ILE A 16 13.71 -20.00 -10.17
CA ILE A 16 13.72 -19.00 -11.22
C ILE A 16 15.18 -18.73 -11.60
N VAL A 17 15.48 -18.89 -12.88
CA VAL A 17 16.76 -18.50 -13.47
C VAL A 17 16.53 -17.15 -14.16
N GLY A 18 17.15 -16.10 -13.65
CA GLY A 18 17.03 -14.75 -14.18
C GLY A 18 17.57 -14.61 -15.61
N ALA A 19 17.07 -13.62 -16.34
CA ALA A 19 17.61 -13.28 -17.66
C ALA A 19 18.95 -12.55 -17.52
N GLN A 20 19.93 -12.91 -18.35
CA GLN A 20 21.20 -12.16 -18.43
C GLN A 20 20.99 -10.75 -19.01
N ASN A 21 20.10 -10.64 -19.98
CA ASN A 21 19.74 -9.38 -20.64
C ASN A 21 18.21 -9.20 -20.53
N PRO A 22 17.70 -8.67 -19.42
CA PRO A 22 16.28 -8.40 -19.28
C PRO A 22 15.85 -7.31 -20.26
N VAL A 23 14.64 -7.41 -20.77
CA VAL A 23 14.03 -6.41 -21.65
C VAL A 23 12.85 -5.75 -20.95
N PRO A 24 12.61 -4.46 -21.20
CA PRO A 24 11.46 -3.78 -20.65
C PRO A 24 10.16 -4.37 -21.23
N VAL A 25 9.08 -4.31 -20.46
CA VAL A 25 7.78 -4.86 -20.85
C VAL A 25 6.68 -3.84 -20.64
N ARG A 26 5.63 -3.93 -21.46
CA ARG A 26 4.33 -3.33 -21.20
C ARG A 26 3.41 -4.43 -20.69
N TYR A 27 3.01 -4.34 -19.42
CA TYR A 27 2.28 -5.39 -18.72
C TYR A 27 0.95 -4.89 -18.16
N VAL A 28 -0.14 -5.47 -18.62
CA VAL A 28 -1.46 -5.23 -18.04
C VAL A 28 -1.67 -6.25 -16.94
N VAL A 29 -1.89 -5.78 -15.71
CA VAL A 29 -2.10 -6.66 -14.55
C VAL A 29 -3.45 -7.36 -14.71
N PRO A 30 -3.48 -8.70 -14.79
CA PRO A 30 -4.71 -9.45 -15.14
C PRO A 30 -5.74 -9.48 -14.01
N VAL A 31 -5.30 -9.29 -12.77
CA VAL A 31 -6.13 -9.22 -11.56
C VAL A 31 -5.58 -8.14 -10.64
N PRO A 32 -6.40 -7.43 -9.85
CA PRO A 32 -5.91 -6.41 -8.93
C PRO A 32 -4.95 -7.02 -7.90
N SER A 33 -3.64 -6.83 -8.12
CA SER A 33 -2.60 -7.37 -7.25
C SER A 33 -1.39 -6.45 -7.19
N ALA A 34 -1.20 -5.81 -6.05
CA ALA A 34 -0.03 -4.99 -5.77
C ALA A 34 1.27 -5.81 -5.84
N GLN A 35 1.23 -7.08 -5.45
CA GLN A 35 2.41 -7.96 -5.47
C GLN A 35 2.86 -8.28 -6.89
N VAL A 36 1.92 -8.54 -7.82
CA VAL A 36 2.24 -8.76 -9.24
C VAL A 36 2.81 -7.49 -9.85
N LYS A 37 2.17 -6.33 -9.61
CA LYS A 37 2.70 -5.03 -10.02
C LYS A 37 4.12 -4.82 -9.51
N SER A 38 4.35 -4.99 -8.21
CA SER A 38 5.67 -4.82 -7.58
C SER A 38 6.72 -5.72 -8.20
N ALA A 39 6.38 -6.99 -8.48
CA ALA A 39 7.31 -7.93 -9.12
C ALA A 39 7.75 -7.44 -10.50
N VAL A 40 6.82 -6.90 -11.30
CA VAL A 40 7.14 -6.37 -12.65
C VAL A 40 7.98 -5.11 -12.55
N LEU A 41 7.64 -4.17 -11.65
CA LEU A 41 8.41 -2.94 -11.45
C LEU A 41 9.83 -3.24 -10.96
N LEU A 42 9.99 -4.10 -9.96
CA LEU A 42 11.31 -4.49 -9.43
C LEU A 42 12.16 -5.22 -10.49
N ALA A 43 11.55 -6.08 -11.32
CA ALA A 43 12.25 -6.68 -12.45
C ALA A 43 12.66 -5.62 -13.49
N GLY A 44 11.80 -4.62 -13.71
CA GLY A 44 12.02 -3.49 -14.62
C GLY A 44 13.22 -2.63 -14.26
N LEU A 45 13.61 -2.57 -12.97
CA LEU A 45 14.82 -1.82 -12.54
C LEU A 45 16.08 -2.30 -13.26
N ASN A 46 16.15 -3.56 -13.65
CA ASN A 46 17.33 -4.11 -14.34
C ASN A 46 17.24 -4.06 -15.87
N ALA A 47 16.08 -3.72 -16.43
CA ALA A 47 15.87 -3.67 -17.86
C ALA A 47 16.26 -2.31 -18.44
N PRO A 48 17.02 -2.23 -19.57
CA PRO A 48 17.29 -0.95 -20.21
C PRO A 48 16.03 -0.40 -20.88
N GLY A 49 15.65 0.84 -20.60
CA GLY A 49 14.45 1.50 -21.15
C GLY A 49 13.26 1.49 -20.19
N GLN A 50 12.06 1.64 -20.73
CA GLN A 50 10.86 1.85 -19.93
C GLN A 50 10.03 0.57 -19.75
N THR A 51 9.83 0.17 -18.51
CA THR A 51 8.85 -0.85 -18.13
C THR A 51 7.54 -0.15 -17.75
N VAL A 52 6.45 -0.58 -18.38
CA VAL A 52 5.11 0.01 -18.18
C VAL A 52 4.19 -1.03 -17.57
N VAL A 53 3.58 -0.69 -16.45
CA VAL A 53 2.55 -1.51 -15.79
C VAL A 53 1.20 -0.78 -15.85
N ILE A 54 0.14 -1.51 -16.19
CA ILE A 54 -1.21 -0.96 -16.29
C ILE A 54 -2.11 -1.72 -15.34
N GLU A 55 -2.75 -0.99 -14.44
CA GLU A 55 -3.77 -1.48 -13.54
C GLU A 55 -5.14 -0.95 -13.98
N LYS A 56 -6.11 -1.84 -14.21
CA LYS A 56 -7.50 -1.45 -14.45
C LYS A 56 -8.18 -0.97 -13.18
N GLU A 57 -7.82 -1.57 -12.05
CA GLU A 57 -8.25 -1.19 -10.71
C GLU A 57 -7.00 -0.89 -9.89
N ALA A 58 -6.98 0.28 -9.27
CA ALA A 58 -5.82 0.74 -8.49
C ALA A 58 -5.58 -0.18 -7.29
N THR A 59 -4.33 -0.57 -7.08
CA THR A 59 -3.89 -1.32 -5.92
C THR A 59 -2.93 -0.47 -5.06
N ARG A 60 -2.42 -1.04 -3.94
CA ARG A 60 -1.47 -0.38 -3.04
C ARG A 60 -0.25 0.13 -3.81
N ASP A 61 0.17 1.38 -3.55
CA ASP A 61 1.20 2.09 -4.30
C ASP A 61 2.55 2.24 -3.55
N HIS A 62 2.77 1.40 -2.55
CA HIS A 62 4.00 1.45 -1.72
C HIS A 62 5.28 1.30 -2.55
N THR A 63 5.28 0.45 -3.57
CA THR A 63 6.47 0.22 -4.42
C THR A 63 6.81 1.46 -5.23
N GLU A 64 5.82 2.11 -5.82
CA GLU A 64 6.00 3.34 -6.58
C GLU A 64 6.57 4.45 -5.72
N ARG A 65 5.99 4.66 -4.52
CA ARG A 65 6.47 5.65 -3.54
C ARG A 65 7.90 5.37 -3.09
N MET A 66 8.17 4.11 -2.73
CA MET A 66 9.50 3.68 -2.30
C MET A 66 10.55 3.88 -3.39
N LEU A 67 10.25 3.46 -4.62
CA LEU A 67 11.18 3.60 -5.74
C LEU A 67 11.44 5.07 -6.09
N ALA A 68 10.40 5.91 -6.11
CA ALA A 68 10.55 7.35 -6.25
C ALA A 68 11.43 7.95 -5.12
N GLY A 69 11.22 7.52 -3.89
CA GLY A 69 12.03 7.90 -2.74
C GLY A 69 13.51 7.54 -2.90
N PHE A 70 13.82 6.38 -3.46
CA PHE A 70 15.19 5.98 -3.79
C PHE A 70 15.78 6.69 -5.04
N GLY A 71 14.98 7.56 -5.69
CA GLY A 71 15.43 8.34 -6.85
C GLY A 71 15.25 7.63 -8.19
N ALA A 72 14.45 6.56 -8.26
CA ALA A 72 14.05 5.98 -9.52
C ALA A 72 13.15 6.96 -10.30
N ASP A 73 13.32 7.02 -11.61
CA ASP A 73 12.44 7.76 -12.51
C ASP A 73 11.18 6.92 -12.75
N ILE A 74 10.13 7.23 -12.01
CA ILE A 74 8.85 6.54 -12.05
C ILE A 74 7.71 7.56 -12.12
N THR A 75 6.79 7.37 -13.07
CA THR A 75 5.61 8.21 -13.22
C THR A 75 4.33 7.38 -13.10
N VAL A 76 3.28 7.99 -12.59
CA VAL A 76 1.95 7.39 -12.46
C VAL A 76 0.93 8.32 -13.07
N GLU A 77 0.15 7.82 -14.04
CA GLU A 77 -0.85 8.58 -14.76
C GLU A 77 -2.17 7.79 -14.83
N ASP A 78 -3.29 8.46 -14.57
CA ASP A 78 -4.62 7.88 -14.79
C ASP A 78 -5.05 8.16 -16.22
N THR A 79 -5.32 7.09 -16.98
CA THR A 79 -5.66 7.13 -18.42
C THR A 79 -6.95 6.34 -18.69
N ASN A 80 -7.39 6.38 -19.96
CA ASN A 80 -8.54 5.56 -20.40
C ASN A 80 -8.26 4.04 -20.33
N GLU A 81 -6.99 3.62 -20.29
CA GLU A 81 -6.61 2.21 -20.13
C GLU A 81 -6.57 1.77 -18.67
N GLY A 82 -6.66 2.71 -17.74
CA GLY A 82 -6.48 2.55 -16.29
C GLY A 82 -5.31 3.38 -15.77
N ARG A 83 -4.80 3.02 -14.59
CA ARG A 83 -3.60 3.62 -14.00
C ARG A 83 -2.36 3.05 -14.66
N VAL A 84 -1.59 3.90 -15.33
CA VAL A 84 -0.36 3.57 -16.04
C VAL A 84 0.84 3.99 -15.19
N ILE A 85 1.67 3.03 -14.84
CA ILE A 85 2.91 3.23 -14.08
C ILE A 85 4.07 2.99 -15.05
N THR A 86 4.92 3.99 -15.25
CA THR A 86 6.09 3.91 -16.12
C THR A 86 7.35 4.04 -15.30
N LEU A 87 8.23 3.05 -15.35
CA LEU A 87 9.52 3.01 -14.69
C LEU A 87 10.63 3.03 -15.74
N THR A 88 11.52 4.01 -15.66
CA THR A 88 12.79 3.99 -16.40
C THR A 88 13.78 3.08 -15.69
N GLY A 89 14.23 2.03 -16.37
CA GLY A 89 15.14 1.04 -15.80
C GLY A 89 16.57 1.52 -15.70
N GLN A 90 17.37 0.76 -14.95
CA GLN A 90 18.78 1.05 -14.64
C GLN A 90 19.02 2.42 -13.99
N PRO A 91 18.14 2.85 -13.03
CA PRO A 91 18.35 4.10 -12.33
C PRO A 91 19.56 4.02 -11.39
N GLU A 92 20.18 5.16 -11.15
CA GLU A 92 21.13 5.31 -10.05
C GLU A 92 20.36 5.52 -8.74
N LEU A 93 20.08 4.41 -8.03
CA LEU A 93 19.36 4.47 -6.75
C LEU A 93 20.26 5.05 -5.65
N LYS A 94 19.69 5.93 -4.82
CA LYS A 94 20.36 6.57 -3.69
C LYS A 94 19.96 5.88 -2.39
N PRO A 95 20.94 5.46 -1.55
CA PRO A 95 20.62 4.85 -0.27
C PRO A 95 19.90 5.84 0.63
N GLN A 96 18.91 5.34 1.39
CA GLN A 96 18.14 6.13 2.34
C GLN A 96 18.00 5.40 3.67
N THR A 97 17.86 6.17 4.73
CA THR A 97 17.40 5.63 6.01
C THR A 97 15.86 5.63 6.01
N ILE A 98 15.26 4.45 6.12
CA ILE A 98 13.82 4.29 6.15
C ILE A 98 13.39 3.85 7.55
N VAL A 99 12.49 4.62 8.15
CA VAL A 99 11.75 4.21 9.32
C VAL A 99 10.46 3.58 8.82
N VAL A 100 10.32 2.27 9.00
CA VAL A 100 9.12 1.55 8.54
C VAL A 100 7.89 2.01 9.32
N PRO A 101 6.85 2.53 8.67
CA PRO A 101 5.61 2.90 9.34
C PRO A 101 4.97 1.71 10.05
N ARG A 102 4.25 1.97 11.13
CA ARG A 102 3.45 0.94 11.78
C ARG A 102 2.24 0.61 10.92
N ASP A 103 1.87 -0.67 10.96
CA ASP A 103 0.78 -1.20 10.16
C ASP A 103 -0.60 -0.73 10.66
N PRO A 104 -1.41 -0.06 9.81
CA PRO A 104 -2.75 0.39 10.18
C PRO A 104 -3.69 -0.75 10.57
N SER A 105 -3.57 -1.94 9.96
CA SER A 105 -4.39 -3.10 10.31
C SER A 105 -4.11 -3.59 11.73
N SER A 106 -2.83 -3.63 12.12
CA SER A 106 -2.45 -3.99 13.51
C SER A 106 -2.90 -2.92 14.51
N ALA A 107 -2.83 -1.64 14.13
CA ALA A 107 -3.27 -0.53 14.97
C ALA A 107 -4.80 -0.46 15.13
N ALA A 108 -5.57 -1.02 14.21
CA ALA A 108 -7.03 -1.03 14.25
C ALA A 108 -7.57 -1.58 15.58
N PHE A 109 -6.95 -2.63 16.12
CA PHE A 109 -7.39 -3.26 17.37
C PHE A 109 -7.26 -2.34 18.59
N PRO A 110 -6.08 -1.80 18.95
CA PRO A 110 -5.97 -0.89 20.08
C PRO A 110 -6.72 0.43 19.86
N VAL A 111 -6.85 0.89 18.61
CA VAL A 111 -7.65 2.09 18.30
C VAL A 111 -9.13 1.84 18.58
N CYS A 112 -9.73 0.79 18.04
CA CYS A 112 -11.14 0.47 18.29
C CYS A 112 -11.38 0.18 19.78
N ALA A 113 -10.49 -0.54 20.45
CA ALA A 113 -10.59 -0.76 21.90
C ALA A 113 -10.61 0.56 22.69
N ALA A 114 -9.77 1.54 22.32
CA ALA A 114 -9.77 2.85 22.95
C ALA A 114 -11.08 3.61 22.74
N LEU A 115 -11.66 3.53 21.55
CA LEU A 115 -12.91 4.23 21.22
C LEU A 115 -14.10 3.75 22.06
N ILE A 116 -14.16 2.46 22.39
CA ILE A 116 -15.29 1.84 23.11
C ILE A 116 -15.05 1.69 24.63
N THR A 117 -13.83 1.93 25.13
CA THR A 117 -13.51 1.77 26.55
C THR A 117 -13.45 3.13 27.25
N GLU A 118 -14.32 3.34 28.26
CA GLU A 118 -14.41 4.58 29.00
C GLU A 118 -13.06 4.97 29.66
N GLY A 119 -12.69 6.25 29.55
CA GLY A 119 -11.47 6.80 30.08
C GLY A 119 -10.21 6.51 29.28
N SER A 120 -10.34 5.84 28.14
CA SER A 120 -9.19 5.53 27.28
C SER A 120 -8.67 6.78 26.54
N ASP A 121 -7.34 6.85 26.44
CA ASP A 121 -6.57 7.77 25.61
C ASP A 121 -5.30 7.05 25.14
N VAL A 122 -5.30 6.59 23.89
CA VAL A 122 -4.24 5.76 23.31
C VAL A 122 -3.56 6.50 22.17
N LEU A 123 -2.23 6.58 22.21
CA LEU A 123 -1.40 7.11 21.14
C LEU A 123 -0.67 5.97 20.43
N VAL A 124 -0.87 5.88 19.11
CA VAL A 124 -0.13 4.98 18.21
C VAL A 124 0.82 5.82 17.37
N PRO A 125 2.12 5.90 17.73
CA PRO A 125 3.06 6.74 16.99
C PRO A 125 3.45 6.11 15.65
N ASN A 126 3.78 6.97 14.68
CA ASN A 126 4.30 6.62 13.37
C ASN A 126 3.45 5.61 12.59
N ILE A 127 2.13 5.81 12.56
CA ILE A 127 1.21 4.98 11.78
C ILE A 127 1.24 5.34 10.31
N GLY A 128 1.21 4.34 9.43
CA GLY A 128 1.07 4.55 8.00
C GLY A 128 -0.32 5.08 7.64
N LEU A 129 -0.38 6.19 6.91
CA LEU A 129 -1.61 6.83 6.45
C LEU A 129 -1.77 6.78 4.93
N ASN A 130 -1.18 5.78 4.28
CA ASN A 130 -1.39 5.61 2.85
C ASN A 130 -2.89 5.51 2.56
N PRO A 131 -3.45 6.34 1.65
CA PRO A 131 -4.89 6.34 1.33
C PRO A 131 -5.42 4.97 0.92
N THR A 132 -4.58 4.11 0.34
CA THR A 132 -4.96 2.74 -0.03
C THR A 132 -5.07 1.78 1.17
N ARG A 133 -4.78 2.23 2.40
CA ARG A 133 -4.75 1.45 3.64
C ARG A 133 -5.44 2.13 4.83
N ALA A 134 -5.85 3.39 4.69
CA ALA A 134 -6.36 4.20 5.80
C ALA A 134 -7.90 4.30 5.84
N GLY A 135 -8.61 3.46 5.10
CA GLY A 135 -10.08 3.51 4.99
C GLY A 135 -10.80 3.38 6.32
N LEU A 136 -10.31 2.52 7.23
CA LEU A 136 -10.87 2.37 8.57
C LEU A 136 -10.90 3.70 9.34
N PHE A 137 -9.79 4.44 9.36
CA PHE A 137 -9.71 5.69 10.14
C PHE A 137 -10.65 6.76 9.61
N THR A 138 -10.84 6.82 8.29
CA THR A 138 -11.85 7.68 7.67
C THR A 138 -13.25 7.28 8.10
N THR A 139 -13.57 5.99 8.05
CA THR A 139 -14.86 5.43 8.47
C THR A 139 -15.15 5.72 9.94
N LEU A 140 -14.20 5.45 10.84
CA LEU A 140 -14.36 5.72 12.27
C LEU A 140 -14.61 7.21 12.57
N ARG A 141 -13.93 8.12 11.87
CA ARG A 141 -14.18 9.57 12.01
C ARG A 141 -15.58 9.97 11.54
N GLU A 142 -16.06 9.40 10.44
CA GLU A 142 -17.42 9.60 9.95
C GLU A 142 -18.47 9.04 10.93
N MET A 143 -18.16 7.98 11.67
CA MET A 143 -18.96 7.43 12.75
C MET A 143 -18.97 8.31 14.01
N GLY A 144 -18.13 9.36 14.09
CA GLY A 144 -18.02 10.27 15.23
C GLY A 144 -16.92 9.92 16.23
N ALA A 145 -15.94 9.11 15.85
CA ALA A 145 -14.80 8.76 16.69
C ALA A 145 -13.89 9.97 16.97
N ASP A 146 -13.44 10.11 18.21
CA ASP A 146 -12.40 11.09 18.61
C ASP A 146 -11.02 10.55 18.20
N LEU A 147 -10.68 10.77 16.93
CA LEU A 147 -9.40 10.44 16.32
C LEU A 147 -8.66 11.71 15.92
N THR A 148 -7.45 11.90 16.41
CA THR A 148 -6.56 13.02 16.08
C THR A 148 -5.29 12.47 15.41
N PHE A 149 -4.92 13.06 14.27
CA PHE A 149 -3.63 12.83 13.65
C PHE A 149 -2.68 13.95 14.06
N GLU A 150 -1.58 13.57 14.69
CA GLU A 150 -0.55 14.48 15.21
C GLU A 150 0.74 14.22 14.40
N ASN A 151 1.60 15.23 14.28
CA ASN A 151 2.92 15.11 13.64
C ASN A 151 2.87 14.48 12.24
N GLU A 152 1.90 14.90 11.41
CA GLU A 152 1.77 14.44 10.03
C GLU A 152 3.03 14.79 9.23
N ARG A 153 3.59 13.82 8.52
CA ARG A 153 4.84 13.95 7.76
C ARG A 153 4.95 12.89 6.67
N VAL A 154 5.99 12.97 5.86
CA VAL A 154 6.33 11.95 4.88
C VAL A 154 7.65 11.30 5.26
N GLU A 155 7.67 9.98 5.38
CA GLU A 155 8.87 9.18 5.66
C GLU A 155 9.02 8.09 4.60
N GLY A 156 10.17 8.07 3.90
CA GLY A 156 10.42 7.09 2.84
C GLY A 156 9.39 7.11 1.69
N GLY A 157 8.77 8.28 1.43
CA GLY A 157 7.72 8.43 0.43
C GLY A 157 6.30 8.10 0.93
N GLU A 158 6.14 7.59 2.15
CA GLU A 158 4.85 7.24 2.75
C GLU A 158 4.35 8.35 3.70
N PRO A 159 3.05 8.70 3.64
CA PRO A 159 2.44 9.56 4.62
C PRO A 159 2.31 8.82 5.95
N VAL A 160 2.74 9.47 7.02
CA VAL A 160 2.69 8.92 8.39
C VAL A 160 2.23 9.99 9.37
N ALA A 161 1.64 9.56 10.48
CA ALA A 161 1.31 10.41 11.61
C ALA A 161 1.36 9.63 12.93
N ASP A 162 1.21 10.36 14.02
CA ASP A 162 0.92 9.79 15.32
C ASP A 162 -0.61 9.83 15.51
N LEU A 163 -1.25 8.67 15.61
CA LEU A 163 -2.70 8.55 15.75
C LEU A 163 -3.08 8.46 17.21
N ARG A 164 -3.88 9.42 17.68
CA ARG A 164 -4.46 9.42 19.01
C ARG A 164 -5.94 9.06 18.94
N ALA A 165 -6.35 8.10 19.73
CA ALA A 165 -7.71 7.61 19.85
C ALA A 165 -8.21 7.75 21.29
N ARG A 166 -9.39 8.37 21.49
CA ARG A 166 -10.01 8.55 22.81
C ARG A 166 -11.40 7.96 22.85
N TYR A 167 -11.86 7.59 24.03
CA TYR A 167 -13.20 7.11 24.25
C TYR A 167 -14.26 8.00 23.59
N SER A 168 -15.16 7.37 22.81
CA SER A 168 -16.15 8.03 21.95
C SER A 168 -17.54 7.46 22.17
N PRO A 169 -18.27 7.92 23.21
CA PRO A 169 -19.54 7.32 23.64
C PRO A 169 -20.72 7.58 22.69
N LYS A 170 -20.55 8.41 21.68
CA LYS A 170 -21.61 8.83 20.75
C LYS A 170 -21.33 8.44 19.31
N MET A 171 -20.61 7.34 19.10
CA MET A 171 -20.41 6.82 17.75
C MET A 171 -21.70 6.25 17.19
N GLU A 172 -21.95 6.49 15.91
CA GLU A 172 -23.11 6.01 15.17
C GLU A 172 -22.67 5.16 13.98
N GLY A 173 -23.46 4.14 13.65
CA GLY A 173 -23.24 3.32 12.46
C GLY A 173 -23.50 4.13 11.19
N ILE A 174 -22.68 3.88 10.17
CA ILE A 174 -22.81 4.52 8.85
C ILE A 174 -22.83 3.50 7.73
N GLU A 175 -23.30 3.91 6.56
CA GLU A 175 -23.14 3.13 5.34
C GLU A 175 -21.77 3.46 4.72
N VAL A 176 -20.90 2.45 4.62
CA VAL A 176 -19.56 2.60 4.05
C VAL A 176 -19.62 2.51 2.53
N PRO A 177 -19.11 3.51 1.77
CA PRO A 177 -19.08 3.46 0.32
C PRO A 177 -18.33 2.22 -0.19
N PRO A 178 -18.87 1.48 -1.19
CA PRO A 178 -18.25 0.24 -1.70
C PRO A 178 -16.80 0.42 -2.20
N GLU A 179 -16.49 1.57 -2.78
CA GLU A 179 -15.16 1.91 -3.28
C GLU A 179 -14.09 2.02 -2.18
N ARG A 180 -14.51 2.23 -0.92
CA ARG A 180 -13.61 2.26 0.23
C ARG A 180 -13.18 0.85 0.67
N ALA A 181 -13.93 -0.19 0.30
CA ALA A 181 -13.72 -1.55 0.79
C ALA A 181 -12.27 -2.03 0.61
N ALA A 182 -11.65 -1.76 -0.55
CA ALA A 182 -10.28 -2.19 -0.82
C ALA A 182 -9.24 -1.60 0.14
N SER A 183 -9.49 -0.41 0.71
CA SER A 183 -8.58 0.28 1.62
C SER A 183 -8.75 -0.11 3.10
N MET A 184 -9.71 -0.98 3.41
CA MET A 184 -10.02 -1.41 4.78
C MET A 184 -10.59 -2.83 4.86
N ILE A 185 -10.33 -3.66 3.86
CA ILE A 185 -10.95 -5.00 3.77
C ILE A 185 -10.63 -5.89 4.98
N ASP A 186 -9.41 -5.77 5.50
CA ASP A 186 -8.92 -6.55 6.63
C ASP A 186 -9.50 -6.06 7.98
N GLU A 187 -10.03 -4.84 8.02
CA GLU A 187 -10.51 -4.17 9.24
C GLU A 187 -12.02 -4.31 9.48
N TYR A 188 -12.80 -4.83 8.52
CA TYR A 188 -14.24 -5.04 8.72
C TYR A 188 -14.59 -5.87 9.98
N PRO A 189 -13.85 -6.94 10.33
CA PRO A 189 -14.14 -7.69 11.53
C PRO A 189 -14.05 -6.86 12.81
N ILE A 190 -13.02 -6.00 12.94
CA ILE A 190 -12.87 -5.15 14.12
C ILE A 190 -13.81 -3.94 14.09
N LEU A 191 -14.16 -3.44 12.91
CA LEU A 191 -15.14 -2.37 12.76
C LEU A 191 -16.55 -2.81 13.23
N SER A 192 -16.87 -4.09 13.11
CA SER A 192 -18.19 -4.64 13.50
C SER A 192 -18.38 -4.81 15.01
N VAL A 193 -17.36 -4.60 15.83
CA VAL A 193 -17.41 -4.65 17.29
C VAL A 193 -17.93 -3.35 17.87
#